data_6886c0e59bc28c32ecb943e36ff97436
#
_entry.id   6886c0e59bc28c32ecb943e36ff97436
#
_cell.length_a   1.000
_cell.length_b   1.000
_cell.length_c   1.000
_cell.angle_alpha   90.00
_cell.angle_beta   90.00
_cell.angle_gamma   90.00
#
_symmetry.space_group_name_H-M   'P 1'
#
loop_
_entity.id
_entity.type
_entity.pdbx_description
1 polymer ?
#
loop_
_entity_poly.entity_id
_entity_poly.type
_entity_poly.pdbx_seq_one_letter_code
_entity_poly.pdbx_strand_id
1 'polypeptide(L)'
;MGGTFHEQVLPPWHRVVLKIGSSLLTGEHGRLSDAHARRLARFVIASRAAGREVVLVSSGAITAGRVVMTTGGLVAGHGRGHHFAHRQALAALGQTRMIALWQGLFDRPLAQVLLTHDDLRNRRRYLNARATIEELLRYGIVPVINENDSVAVDELTFGDNDNLAAFVAGLIGADLLLVATDVAGLYSADPHADARAQPVDAVRALTPAVLAMATGTASTFGTGGMRSKLEAAQKAAAAGIDTILFNGRDPEVAELLIRGKLRGTRVYSPYSRRHARTHWLLHAPASPGGIRIDAGAARALRNGGASLLPTGVTGVAGAFQRGDVVEIAAVDEPLPIARGITQYGASELRLICGCHSGAIRDRLGYTYGSAVVHRNDLVTLPAAMRGIAAGVQVHA
;
A
#
# COMPACT_ATOMS: atom_id res chain seq x y z
N MET A 1 -30.41 -3.75 21.02
CA MET A 1 -29.95 -3.78 19.62
C MET A 1 -29.14 -2.54 19.40
N GLY A 2 -27.81 -2.65 19.23
CA GLY A 2 -26.97 -1.50 18.92
C GLY A 2 -27.44 -0.80 17.66
N GLY A 3 -27.25 0.52 17.56
CA GLY A 3 -27.64 1.31 16.40
C GLY A 3 -27.06 0.76 15.10
N THR A 4 -27.66 1.10 13.95
CA THR A 4 -27.19 0.71 12.62
C THR A 4 -26.36 1.81 11.99
N PHE A 5 -25.31 1.44 11.24
CA PHE A 5 -24.52 2.40 10.46
C PHE A 5 -25.37 3.04 9.37
N HIS A 6 -25.17 4.34 9.18
CA HIS A 6 -25.85 5.06 8.11
C HIS A 6 -25.17 4.78 6.77
N GLU A 7 -25.98 4.82 5.71
CA GLU A 7 -25.47 4.74 4.35
C GLU A 7 -24.70 6.01 4.00
N GLN A 8 -23.46 5.88 3.55
CA GLN A 8 -22.57 6.98 3.19
C GLN A 8 -22.19 6.86 1.71
N VAL A 9 -21.95 8.01 1.07
CA VAL A 9 -21.39 8.07 -0.28
C VAL A 9 -19.89 7.90 -0.20
N LEU A 10 -19.33 7.02 -1.03
CA LEU A 10 -17.88 6.88 -1.18
C LEU A 10 -17.28 8.16 -1.79
N PRO A 11 -16.08 8.59 -1.34
CA PRO A 11 -15.37 9.64 -2.03
C PRO A 11 -15.08 9.22 -3.47
N PRO A 12 -14.88 10.17 -4.41
CA PRO A 12 -14.43 9.84 -5.75
C PRO A 12 -13.10 9.08 -5.73
N TRP A 13 -13.00 7.99 -6.49
CA TRP A 13 -11.79 7.20 -6.58
C TRP A 13 -11.61 6.59 -7.97
N HIS A 14 -10.36 6.41 -8.36
CA HIS A 14 -9.95 5.67 -9.55
C HIS A 14 -9.20 4.40 -9.16
N ARG A 15 -8.34 4.46 -8.16
CA ARG A 15 -7.54 3.34 -7.65
C ARG A 15 -7.85 3.08 -6.18
N VAL A 16 -8.17 1.82 -5.85
CA VAL A 16 -8.51 1.41 -4.49
C VAL A 16 -7.72 0.17 -4.08
N VAL A 17 -7.34 0.11 -2.80
CA VAL A 17 -6.91 -1.14 -2.17
C VAL A 17 -8.09 -1.70 -1.39
N LEU A 18 -8.48 -2.95 -1.68
CA LEU A 18 -9.50 -3.70 -0.96
C LEU A 18 -8.82 -4.80 -0.14
N LYS A 19 -8.80 -4.61 1.17
CA LYS A 19 -8.32 -5.62 2.12
C LYS A 19 -9.45 -6.54 2.56
N ILE A 20 -9.19 -7.83 2.51
CA ILE A 20 -10.14 -8.88 2.90
C ILE A 20 -9.56 -9.68 4.07
N GLY A 21 -10.27 -9.65 5.22
CA GLY A 21 -9.89 -10.39 6.43
C GLY A 21 -10.05 -11.91 6.25
N SER A 22 -9.26 -12.70 6.99
CA SER A 22 -9.33 -14.16 6.97
C SER A 22 -10.72 -14.70 7.36
N SER A 23 -11.43 -14.03 8.27
CA SER A 23 -12.79 -14.38 8.69
C SER A 23 -13.82 -14.35 7.56
N LEU A 24 -13.55 -13.61 6.47
CA LEU A 24 -14.42 -13.57 5.27
C LEU A 24 -14.12 -14.70 4.28
N LEU A 25 -12.98 -15.36 4.43
CA LEU A 25 -12.56 -16.50 3.59
C LEU A 25 -12.68 -17.84 4.34
N THR A 26 -13.10 -17.79 5.60
CA THR A 26 -13.27 -18.95 6.45
C THR A 26 -14.76 -19.21 6.67
N GLY A 27 -15.23 -20.35 6.23
CA GLY A 27 -16.58 -20.84 6.47
C GLY A 27 -16.68 -21.67 7.75
N GLU A 28 -17.74 -22.44 7.87
CA GLU A 28 -17.96 -23.37 8.98
C GLU A 28 -16.82 -24.38 9.11
N HIS A 29 -16.50 -24.75 10.33
CA HIS A 29 -15.43 -25.68 10.67
C HIS A 29 -14.02 -25.26 10.18
N GLY A 30 -13.79 -23.95 9.96
CA GLY A 30 -12.49 -23.41 9.54
C GLY A 30 -12.10 -23.71 8.10
N ARG A 31 -13.03 -24.21 7.25
CA ARG A 31 -12.77 -24.48 5.82
C ARG A 31 -12.75 -23.17 5.04
N LEU A 32 -11.98 -23.14 3.94
CA LEU A 32 -12.06 -22.04 2.98
C LEU A 32 -13.48 -21.97 2.38
N SER A 33 -14.00 -20.75 2.31
CA SER A 33 -15.30 -20.44 1.73
C SER A 33 -15.22 -19.22 0.83
N ASP A 34 -15.82 -19.29 -0.32
CA ASP A 34 -15.90 -18.18 -1.27
C ASP A 34 -17.19 -17.34 -1.12
N ALA A 35 -18.08 -17.69 -0.18
CA ALA A 35 -19.41 -17.10 -0.04
C ALA A 35 -19.38 -15.56 0.06
N HIS A 36 -18.47 -15.01 0.88
CA HIS A 36 -18.31 -13.56 1.01
C HIS A 36 -17.35 -13.01 -0.05
N ALA A 37 -16.30 -13.75 -0.39
CA ALA A 37 -15.35 -13.39 -1.44
C ALA A 37 -16.03 -13.16 -2.79
N ARG A 38 -17.01 -13.99 -3.14
CA ARG A 38 -17.81 -13.89 -4.37
C ARG A 38 -18.55 -12.55 -4.50
N ARG A 39 -19.09 -12.03 -3.39
CA ARG A 39 -19.74 -10.71 -3.39
C ARG A 39 -18.74 -9.60 -3.63
N LEU A 40 -17.60 -9.64 -2.95
CA LEU A 40 -16.53 -8.65 -3.14
C LEU A 40 -15.90 -8.75 -4.54
N ALA A 41 -15.77 -9.95 -5.11
CA ALA A 41 -15.32 -10.14 -6.49
C ALA A 41 -16.27 -9.46 -7.51
N ARG A 42 -17.61 -9.49 -7.29
CA ARG A 42 -18.57 -8.75 -8.14
C ARG A 42 -18.26 -7.24 -8.15
N PHE A 43 -17.98 -6.64 -7.00
CA PHE A 43 -17.57 -5.24 -6.92
C PHE A 43 -16.27 -4.98 -7.70
N VAL A 44 -15.26 -5.86 -7.58
CA VAL A 44 -14.00 -5.74 -8.31
C VAL A 44 -14.22 -5.82 -9.82
N ILE A 45 -15.02 -6.79 -10.28
CA ILE A 45 -15.35 -6.97 -11.70
C ILE A 45 -16.08 -5.74 -12.25
N ALA A 46 -17.10 -5.25 -11.54
CA ALA A 46 -17.85 -4.06 -11.95
C ALA A 46 -16.97 -2.81 -11.96
N SER A 47 -16.07 -2.66 -10.99
CA SER A 47 -15.13 -1.54 -10.92
C SER A 47 -14.18 -1.52 -12.12
N ARG A 48 -13.62 -2.68 -12.48
CA ARG A 48 -12.77 -2.82 -13.66
C ARG A 48 -13.51 -2.52 -14.96
N ALA A 49 -14.73 -3.00 -15.08
CA ALA A 49 -15.59 -2.69 -16.25
C ALA A 49 -15.86 -1.18 -16.38
N ALA A 50 -15.86 -0.45 -15.27
CA ALA A 50 -15.96 1.01 -15.22
C ALA A 50 -14.60 1.74 -15.38
N GLY A 51 -13.52 1.05 -15.78
CA GLY A 51 -12.19 1.62 -15.96
C GLY A 51 -11.46 1.99 -14.66
N ARG A 52 -11.88 1.44 -13.52
CA ARG A 52 -11.24 1.66 -12.21
C ARG A 52 -10.25 0.55 -11.88
N GLU A 53 -9.27 0.87 -11.06
CA GLU A 53 -8.22 -0.03 -10.64
C GLU A 53 -8.44 -0.52 -9.20
N VAL A 54 -8.41 -1.84 -9.01
CA VAL A 54 -8.56 -2.48 -7.70
C VAL A 54 -7.36 -3.39 -7.44
N VAL A 55 -6.75 -3.23 -6.28
CA VAL A 55 -5.71 -4.13 -5.73
C VAL A 55 -6.30 -4.84 -4.54
N LEU A 56 -6.23 -6.17 -4.52
CA LEU A 56 -6.67 -6.99 -3.39
C LEU A 56 -5.51 -7.22 -2.42
N VAL A 57 -5.77 -7.08 -1.13
CA VAL A 57 -4.88 -7.58 -0.07
C VAL A 57 -5.65 -8.65 0.69
N SER A 58 -5.25 -9.91 0.53
CA SER A 58 -6.02 -11.05 1.00
C SER A 58 -5.26 -11.83 2.07
N SER A 59 -5.93 -12.07 3.18
CA SER A 59 -5.49 -12.99 4.23
C SER A 59 -5.98 -14.42 3.94
N GLY A 60 -5.69 -15.36 4.84
CA GLY A 60 -6.28 -16.70 4.84
C GLY A 60 -5.36 -17.83 4.39
N ALA A 61 -4.12 -17.56 4.02
CA ALA A 61 -3.17 -18.60 3.61
C ALA A 61 -2.91 -19.62 4.74
N ILE A 62 -2.60 -19.18 5.96
CA ILE A 62 -2.38 -20.08 7.11
C ILE A 62 -3.63 -20.95 7.40
N THR A 63 -4.82 -20.34 7.36
CA THR A 63 -6.08 -21.07 7.55
C THR A 63 -6.29 -22.12 6.46
N ALA A 64 -6.05 -21.77 5.20
CA ALA A 64 -6.10 -22.69 4.08
C ALA A 64 -5.12 -23.85 4.22
N GLY A 65 -3.90 -23.58 4.68
CA GLY A 65 -2.88 -24.59 4.92
C GLY A 65 -3.27 -25.57 6.02
N ARG A 66 -3.87 -25.09 7.11
CA ARG A 66 -4.42 -25.96 8.17
C ARG A 66 -5.44 -26.94 7.63
N VAL A 67 -6.35 -26.48 6.78
CA VAL A 67 -7.36 -27.34 6.15
C VAL A 67 -6.70 -28.43 5.32
N VAL A 68 -5.72 -28.07 4.48
CA VAL A 68 -4.98 -29.03 3.65
C VAL A 68 -4.28 -30.07 4.51
N MET A 69 -3.61 -29.65 5.59
CA MET A 69 -2.95 -30.56 6.53
C MET A 69 -3.92 -31.54 7.17
N THR A 70 -5.08 -31.03 7.61
CA THR A 70 -6.10 -31.85 8.30
C THR A 70 -6.77 -32.84 7.35
N THR A 71 -7.22 -32.37 6.20
CA THR A 71 -7.93 -33.21 5.20
C THR A 71 -6.99 -34.19 4.49
N GLY A 72 -5.71 -33.84 4.35
CA GLY A 72 -4.67 -34.69 3.76
C GLY A 72 -4.14 -35.78 4.69
N GLY A 73 -4.61 -35.86 5.93
CA GLY A 73 -4.12 -36.85 6.89
C GLY A 73 -2.67 -36.64 7.34
N LEU A 74 -2.11 -35.43 7.07
CA LEU A 74 -0.70 -35.10 7.33
C LEU A 74 -0.40 -34.76 8.79
N VAL A 75 -1.39 -34.77 9.67
CA VAL A 75 -1.31 -34.34 11.09
C VAL A 75 -1.17 -35.53 12.04
N ALA A 76 -0.64 -36.65 11.63
CA ALA A 76 -0.36 -37.73 12.58
C ALA A 76 0.99 -37.48 13.28
N GLY A 77 0.96 -36.99 14.53
CA GLY A 77 2.07 -37.16 15.46
C GLY A 77 3.00 -35.99 15.73
N HIS A 78 2.79 -34.81 15.15
CA HIS A 78 3.61 -33.65 15.50
C HIS A 78 2.90 -32.80 16.56
N GLY A 79 3.53 -32.65 17.71
CA GLY A 79 3.01 -31.89 18.84
C GLY A 79 2.47 -30.50 18.42
N ARG A 80 1.51 -29.98 19.18
CA ARG A 80 0.96 -28.62 19.01
C ARG A 80 2.01 -27.54 19.31
N GLY A 81 3.16 -27.60 18.62
CA GLY A 81 4.20 -26.58 18.71
C GLY A 81 3.75 -25.33 17.96
N HIS A 82 3.67 -24.21 18.66
CA HIS A 82 3.55 -22.87 18.06
C HIS A 82 4.87 -22.44 17.40
N HIS A 83 5.57 -23.38 16.74
CA HIS A 83 6.83 -23.07 16.10
C HIS A 83 6.59 -22.19 14.86
N PHE A 84 7.34 -21.11 14.76
CA PHE A 84 7.31 -20.16 13.66
C PHE A 84 7.38 -20.87 12.30
N ALA A 85 8.33 -21.81 12.12
CA ALA A 85 8.45 -22.63 10.92
C ALA A 85 7.17 -23.43 10.56
N HIS A 86 6.38 -23.85 11.55
CA HIS A 86 5.10 -24.51 11.29
C HIS A 86 4.08 -23.54 10.69
N ARG A 87 4.00 -22.30 11.17
CA ARG A 87 3.14 -21.26 10.59
C ARG A 87 3.58 -20.91 9.17
N GLN A 88 4.89 -20.81 8.92
CA GLN A 88 5.46 -20.57 7.60
C GLN A 88 5.10 -21.70 6.62
N ALA A 89 5.24 -22.95 7.05
CA ALA A 89 4.88 -24.10 6.24
C ALA A 89 3.37 -24.13 5.92
N LEU A 90 2.51 -23.83 6.88
CA LEU A 90 1.07 -23.69 6.66
C LEU A 90 0.75 -22.55 5.67
N ALA A 91 1.40 -21.41 5.80
CA ALA A 91 1.22 -20.30 4.90
C ALA A 91 1.62 -20.68 3.46
N ALA A 92 2.80 -21.32 3.28
CA ALA A 92 3.26 -21.78 1.98
C ALA A 92 2.29 -22.80 1.34
N LEU A 93 1.80 -23.76 2.13
CA LEU A 93 0.86 -24.78 1.67
C LEU A 93 -0.51 -24.19 1.29
N GLY A 94 -0.99 -23.22 2.09
CA GLY A 94 -2.30 -22.63 1.89
C GLY A 94 -2.34 -21.49 0.90
N GLN A 95 -1.21 -20.86 0.59
CA GLN A 95 -1.13 -19.74 -0.35
C GLN A 95 -1.64 -20.13 -1.74
N THR A 96 -1.30 -21.33 -2.21
CA THR A 96 -1.78 -21.87 -3.49
C THR A 96 -3.30 -22.06 -3.52
N ARG A 97 -3.90 -22.47 -2.39
CA ARG A 97 -5.35 -22.63 -2.27
C ARG A 97 -6.07 -21.28 -2.22
N MET A 98 -5.50 -20.33 -1.50
CA MET A 98 -6.07 -18.99 -1.40
C MET A 98 -6.07 -18.29 -2.78
N ILE A 99 -4.98 -18.34 -3.54
CA ILE A 99 -4.95 -17.75 -4.88
C ILE A 99 -5.86 -18.49 -5.87
N ALA A 100 -5.97 -19.82 -5.77
CA ALA A 100 -6.89 -20.60 -6.59
C ALA A 100 -8.36 -20.26 -6.28
N LEU A 101 -8.73 -20.04 -5.01
CA LEU A 101 -10.06 -19.56 -4.64
C LEU A 101 -10.37 -18.22 -5.34
N TRP A 102 -9.47 -17.26 -5.24
CA TRP A 102 -9.66 -15.97 -5.92
C TRP A 102 -9.74 -16.14 -7.43
N GLN A 103 -8.83 -16.91 -8.04
CA GLN A 103 -8.83 -17.13 -9.50
C GLN A 103 -10.16 -17.72 -9.99
N GLY A 104 -10.80 -18.60 -9.21
CA GLY A 104 -12.10 -19.19 -9.53
C GLY A 104 -13.27 -18.19 -9.50
N LEU A 105 -13.07 -16.97 -9.00
CA LEU A 105 -14.08 -15.91 -8.94
C LEU A 105 -13.97 -14.88 -10.08
N PHE A 106 -12.93 -14.97 -10.91
CA PHE A 106 -12.69 -14.03 -12.00
C PHE A 106 -12.55 -14.77 -13.32
N ASP A 107 -13.06 -14.16 -14.37
CA ASP A 107 -12.98 -14.63 -15.76
C ASP A 107 -11.60 -14.34 -16.42
N ARG A 108 -10.81 -13.49 -15.79
CA ARG A 108 -9.48 -13.11 -16.27
C ARG A 108 -8.38 -13.52 -15.27
N PRO A 109 -7.14 -13.67 -15.73
CA PRO A 109 -6.02 -13.97 -14.84
C PRO A 109 -5.87 -12.94 -13.73
N LEU A 110 -5.52 -13.42 -12.54
CA LEU A 110 -5.05 -12.63 -11.42
C LEU A 110 -3.53 -12.74 -11.32
N ALA A 111 -2.89 -11.79 -10.68
CA ALA A 111 -1.47 -11.86 -10.38
C ALA A 111 -1.23 -11.90 -8.87
N GLN A 112 -0.49 -12.89 -8.41
CA GLN A 112 -0.06 -12.97 -7.02
C GLN A 112 1.20 -12.12 -6.83
N VAL A 113 1.19 -11.27 -5.78
CA VAL A 113 2.37 -10.53 -5.33
C VAL A 113 2.56 -10.77 -3.84
N LEU A 114 3.69 -11.34 -3.45
CA LEU A 114 4.04 -11.58 -2.05
C LEU A 114 5.07 -10.57 -1.61
N LEU A 115 4.81 -9.89 -0.49
CA LEU A 115 5.66 -8.83 0.06
C LEU A 115 6.03 -9.15 1.51
N THR A 116 7.22 -8.75 1.91
CA THR A 116 7.65 -8.72 3.30
C THR A 116 7.76 -7.28 3.79
N HIS A 117 7.85 -7.10 5.10
CA HIS A 117 8.12 -5.81 5.71
C HIS A 117 9.46 -5.21 5.19
N ASP A 118 10.47 -6.05 4.94
CA ASP A 118 11.75 -5.61 4.39
C ASP A 118 11.65 -5.09 2.95
N ASP A 119 10.74 -5.65 2.14
CA ASP A 119 10.53 -5.16 0.77
C ASP A 119 10.00 -3.73 0.76
N LEU A 120 9.28 -3.33 1.80
CA LEU A 120 8.75 -1.97 1.93
C LEU A 120 9.74 -0.99 2.58
N ARG A 121 10.67 -1.47 3.40
CA ARG A 121 11.76 -0.67 3.99
C ARG A 121 12.90 -0.44 3.02
N ASN A 122 13.22 -1.45 2.22
CA ASN A 122 14.27 -1.34 1.22
C ASN A 122 13.78 -0.55 0.00
N ARG A 123 14.34 0.60 -0.25
CA ARG A 123 13.93 1.52 -1.32
C ARG A 123 13.92 0.88 -2.71
N ARG A 124 14.92 0.07 -3.03
CA ARG A 124 15.00 -0.60 -4.35
C ARG A 124 13.88 -1.62 -4.51
N ARG A 125 13.62 -2.44 -3.48
CA ARG A 125 12.53 -3.42 -3.47
C ARG A 125 11.16 -2.73 -3.50
N TYR A 126 11.00 -1.64 -2.73
CA TYR A 126 9.82 -0.79 -2.77
C TYR A 126 9.48 -0.30 -4.18
N LEU A 127 10.47 0.26 -4.91
CA LEU A 127 10.26 0.73 -6.28
C LEU A 127 9.98 -0.42 -7.26
N ASN A 128 10.60 -1.58 -7.08
CA ASN A 128 10.33 -2.76 -7.90
C ASN A 128 8.91 -3.28 -7.68
N ALA A 129 8.48 -3.43 -6.42
CA ALA A 129 7.12 -3.84 -6.08
C ALA A 129 6.08 -2.87 -6.66
N ARG A 130 6.32 -1.55 -6.51
CA ARG A 130 5.46 -0.52 -7.10
C ARG A 130 5.38 -0.66 -8.62
N ALA A 131 6.51 -0.74 -9.30
CA ALA A 131 6.56 -0.84 -10.75
C ALA A 131 5.85 -2.11 -11.26
N THR A 132 6.03 -3.24 -10.57
CA THR A 132 5.34 -4.50 -10.90
C THR A 132 3.82 -4.36 -10.75
N ILE A 133 3.33 -3.77 -9.64
CA ILE A 133 1.90 -3.60 -9.40
C ILE A 133 1.30 -2.62 -10.42
N GLU A 134 1.98 -1.50 -10.69
CA GLU A 134 1.54 -0.51 -11.70
C GLU A 134 1.47 -1.13 -13.10
N GLU A 135 2.41 -2.01 -13.46
CA GLU A 135 2.42 -2.72 -14.74
C GLU A 135 1.25 -3.70 -14.85
N LEU A 136 0.96 -4.48 -13.78
CA LEU A 136 -0.19 -5.37 -13.73
C LEU A 136 -1.51 -4.60 -13.91
N LEU A 137 -1.66 -3.48 -13.21
CA LEU A 137 -2.83 -2.61 -13.34
C LEU A 137 -2.97 -2.06 -14.76
N ARG A 138 -1.89 -1.68 -15.42
CA ARG A 138 -1.89 -1.23 -16.81
C ARG A 138 -2.34 -2.30 -17.80
N TYR A 139 -2.04 -3.57 -17.53
CA TYR A 139 -2.59 -4.71 -18.27
C TYR A 139 -4.05 -5.04 -17.91
N GLY A 140 -4.64 -4.32 -16.97
CA GLY A 140 -5.97 -4.60 -16.45
C GLY A 140 -6.03 -5.88 -15.62
N ILE A 141 -4.91 -6.36 -15.09
CA ILE A 141 -4.81 -7.52 -14.21
C ILE A 141 -5.02 -7.05 -12.76
N VAL A 142 -5.81 -7.79 -11.98
CA VAL A 142 -5.99 -7.51 -10.55
C VAL A 142 -4.87 -8.16 -9.76
N PRO A 143 -4.00 -7.36 -9.08
CA PRO A 143 -3.01 -7.92 -8.17
C PRO A 143 -3.68 -8.42 -6.89
N VAL A 144 -3.35 -9.63 -6.47
CA VAL A 144 -3.71 -10.20 -5.17
C VAL A 144 -2.46 -10.24 -4.32
N ILE A 145 -2.39 -9.38 -3.32
CA ILE A 145 -1.23 -9.21 -2.46
C ILE A 145 -1.45 -9.92 -1.13
N ASN A 146 -0.41 -10.57 -0.64
CA ASN A 146 -0.35 -11.12 0.72
C ASN A 146 1.06 -10.96 1.28
N GLU A 147 1.22 -11.14 2.59
CA GLU A 147 2.53 -11.25 3.21
C GLU A 147 3.22 -12.54 2.73
N ASN A 148 4.53 -12.46 2.48
CA ASN A 148 5.36 -13.63 2.22
C ASN A 148 5.76 -14.30 3.55
N ASP A 149 4.77 -14.90 4.18
CA ASP A 149 4.96 -15.60 5.47
C ASP A 149 6.09 -16.64 5.42
N SER A 150 6.40 -17.19 4.24
CA SER A 150 7.42 -18.26 4.10
C SER A 150 8.84 -17.80 4.44
N VAL A 151 9.12 -16.51 4.31
CA VAL A 151 10.44 -15.91 4.53
C VAL A 151 10.39 -14.72 5.50
N ALA A 152 9.21 -14.37 6.01
CA ALA A 152 9.05 -13.33 7.01
C ALA A 152 9.74 -13.76 8.31
N VAL A 153 10.34 -12.81 9.05
CA VAL A 153 10.92 -13.01 10.37
C VAL A 153 9.97 -12.48 11.44
N ASP A 154 9.89 -13.18 12.59
CA ASP A 154 8.90 -12.91 13.64
C ASP A 154 8.89 -11.45 14.12
N GLU A 155 10.08 -10.86 14.25
CA GLU A 155 10.22 -9.48 14.71
C GLU A 155 9.80 -8.42 13.67
N LEU A 156 9.68 -8.83 12.40
CA LEU A 156 9.44 -7.94 11.26
C LEU A 156 8.16 -8.28 10.48
N THR A 157 7.28 -9.11 11.03
CA THR A 157 5.98 -9.36 10.40
C THR A 157 5.09 -8.12 10.45
N PHE A 158 4.21 -7.95 9.47
CA PHE A 158 3.19 -6.89 9.52
C PHE A 158 2.24 -7.06 10.71
N GLY A 159 2.27 -8.23 11.36
CA GLY A 159 1.32 -8.59 12.41
C GLY A 159 -0.07 -8.88 11.87
N ASP A 160 -0.49 -8.15 10.86
CA ASP A 160 -1.72 -8.39 10.12
C ASP A 160 -1.71 -7.73 8.72
N ASN A 161 -2.57 -8.21 7.84
CA ASN A 161 -2.73 -7.66 6.50
C ASN A 161 -3.42 -6.27 6.45
N ASP A 162 -3.90 -5.74 7.58
CA ASP A 162 -4.44 -4.37 7.65
C ASP A 162 -3.29 -3.38 7.45
N ASN A 163 -2.18 -3.59 8.14
CA ASN A 163 -0.96 -2.79 7.99
C ASN A 163 -0.35 -2.93 6.59
N LEU A 164 -0.25 -4.16 6.06
CA LEU A 164 0.22 -4.38 4.70
C LEU A 164 -0.65 -3.63 3.68
N ALA A 165 -1.97 -3.64 3.84
CA ALA A 165 -2.90 -2.93 2.94
C ALA A 165 -2.70 -1.41 2.98
N ALA A 166 -2.47 -0.83 4.16
CA ALA A 166 -2.16 0.59 4.29
C ALA A 166 -0.84 0.96 3.59
N PHE A 167 0.20 0.12 3.72
CA PHE A 167 1.47 0.31 3.01
C PHE A 167 1.30 0.18 1.50
N VAL A 168 0.57 -0.83 1.03
CA VAL A 168 0.27 -1.02 -0.40
C VAL A 168 -0.50 0.19 -0.94
N ALA A 169 -1.49 0.70 -0.20
CA ALA A 169 -2.24 1.88 -0.59
C ALA A 169 -1.31 3.10 -0.79
N GLY A 170 -0.38 3.34 0.14
CA GLY A 170 0.65 4.37 0.01
C GLY A 170 1.61 4.12 -1.15
N LEU A 171 2.07 2.86 -1.33
CA LEU A 171 3.00 2.43 -2.36
C LEU A 171 2.49 2.76 -3.78
N ILE A 172 1.23 2.44 -4.07
CA ILE A 172 0.62 2.64 -5.38
C ILE A 172 -0.13 3.97 -5.51
N GLY A 173 -0.16 4.79 -4.46
CA GLY A 173 -0.91 6.05 -4.45
C GLY A 173 -2.41 5.83 -4.63
N ALA A 174 -3.00 4.88 -3.90
CA ALA A 174 -4.44 4.62 -3.94
C ALA A 174 -5.25 5.86 -3.48
N ASP A 175 -6.47 6.00 -3.99
CA ASP A 175 -7.39 7.06 -3.57
C ASP A 175 -8.08 6.72 -2.25
N LEU A 176 -8.27 5.41 -2.00
CA LEU A 176 -9.06 4.90 -0.90
C LEU A 176 -8.54 3.54 -0.44
N LEU A 177 -8.60 3.29 0.86
CA LEU A 177 -8.39 1.97 1.45
C LEU A 177 -9.73 1.43 1.97
N LEU A 178 -10.20 0.34 1.41
CA LEU A 178 -11.38 -0.39 1.83
C LEU A 178 -10.97 -1.61 2.67
N VAL A 179 -11.42 -1.70 3.91
CA VAL A 179 -11.12 -2.81 4.81
C VAL A 179 -12.39 -3.59 5.11
N ALA A 180 -12.56 -4.70 4.40
CA ALA A 180 -13.64 -5.64 4.62
C ALA A 180 -13.31 -6.54 5.82
N THR A 181 -14.20 -6.58 6.80
CA THR A 181 -14.09 -7.32 8.06
C THR A 181 -15.42 -8.00 8.39
N ASP A 182 -15.49 -8.72 9.48
CA ASP A 182 -16.71 -9.38 9.99
C ASP A 182 -17.55 -8.51 10.94
N VAL A 183 -17.05 -7.29 11.24
CA VAL A 183 -17.79 -6.30 12.01
C VAL A 183 -18.23 -5.13 11.13
N ALA A 184 -19.32 -4.47 11.49
CA ALA A 184 -19.88 -3.42 10.66
C ALA A 184 -19.05 -2.13 10.60
N GLY A 185 -18.18 -1.90 11.57
CA GLY A 185 -17.32 -0.72 11.69
C GLY A 185 -16.87 -0.51 13.13
N LEU A 186 -16.45 0.71 13.46
CA LEU A 186 -16.10 1.10 14.82
C LEU A 186 -17.35 1.46 15.62
N TYR A 187 -17.40 1.01 16.86
CA TYR A 187 -18.41 1.38 17.84
C TYR A 187 -17.79 2.17 19.00
N SER A 188 -18.61 2.92 19.72
CA SER A 188 -18.19 3.71 20.91
C SER A 188 -17.65 2.84 22.04
N ALA A 189 -18.03 1.55 22.09
CA ALA A 189 -17.56 0.50 22.97
C ALA A 189 -17.72 -0.85 22.27
N ASP A 190 -17.28 -1.96 22.89
CA ASP A 190 -17.50 -3.29 22.34
C ASP A 190 -19.01 -3.63 22.33
N PRO A 191 -19.66 -3.79 21.16
CA PRO A 191 -21.10 -4.06 21.08
C PRO A 191 -21.51 -5.43 21.63
N HIS A 192 -20.56 -6.36 21.84
CA HIS A 192 -20.80 -7.64 22.51
C HIS A 192 -20.79 -7.50 24.03
N ALA A 193 -20.07 -6.52 24.58
CA ALA A 193 -19.96 -6.27 26.01
C ALA A 193 -20.92 -5.16 26.49
N ASP A 194 -21.20 -4.14 25.67
CA ASP A 194 -22.10 -3.05 26.01
C ASP A 194 -23.19 -2.88 24.93
N ALA A 195 -24.42 -3.23 25.30
CA ALA A 195 -25.61 -3.10 24.42
C ALA A 195 -25.93 -1.63 24.05
N ARG A 196 -25.35 -0.63 24.75
CA ARG A 196 -25.50 0.80 24.47
C ARG A 196 -24.44 1.31 23.49
N ALA A 197 -23.52 0.46 23.03
CA ALA A 197 -22.51 0.83 22.05
C ALA A 197 -23.17 1.40 20.79
N GLN A 198 -22.76 2.61 20.40
CA GLN A 198 -23.27 3.29 19.22
C GLN A 198 -22.29 3.17 18.05
N PRO A 199 -22.79 3.02 16.82
CA PRO A 199 -21.94 3.03 15.62
C PRO A 199 -21.27 4.39 15.45
N VAL A 200 -20.01 4.38 15.01
CA VAL A 200 -19.22 5.56 14.69
C VAL A 200 -19.07 5.66 13.18
N ASP A 201 -19.92 6.41 12.52
CA ASP A 201 -19.92 6.53 11.05
C ASP A 201 -18.65 7.23 10.52
N ALA A 202 -18.10 8.19 11.30
CA ALA A 202 -17.01 9.05 10.85
C ALA A 202 -15.97 9.31 11.95
N VAL A 203 -14.70 9.11 11.62
CA VAL A 203 -13.55 9.46 12.47
C VAL A 203 -12.72 10.52 11.74
N ARG A 204 -12.78 11.76 12.18
CA ARG A 204 -12.03 12.87 11.57
C ARG A 204 -10.61 13.01 12.11
N ALA A 205 -10.34 12.51 13.31
CA ALA A 205 -9.03 12.47 13.93
C ALA A 205 -8.89 11.22 14.81
N LEU A 206 -7.78 10.52 14.67
CA LEU A 206 -7.44 9.35 15.47
C LEU A 206 -6.83 9.81 16.81
N THR A 207 -7.69 10.25 17.72
CA THR A 207 -7.30 10.66 19.06
C THR A 207 -7.09 9.45 19.98
N PRO A 208 -6.40 9.59 21.13
CA PRO A 208 -6.31 8.53 22.12
C PRO A 208 -7.68 7.98 22.56
N ALA A 209 -8.70 8.84 22.63
CA ALA A 209 -10.06 8.43 22.96
C ALA A 209 -10.66 7.51 21.88
N VAL A 210 -10.45 7.80 20.60
CA VAL A 210 -10.89 6.92 19.49
C VAL A 210 -10.14 5.59 19.50
N LEU A 211 -8.83 5.60 19.78
CA LEU A 211 -8.03 4.38 19.88
C LEU A 211 -8.46 3.52 21.08
N ALA A 212 -8.92 4.15 22.17
CA ALA A 212 -9.46 3.46 23.33
C ALA A 212 -10.79 2.72 23.05
N MET A 213 -11.60 3.18 22.09
CA MET A 213 -12.82 2.47 21.67
C MET A 213 -12.53 1.09 21.06
N ALA A 214 -11.31 0.89 20.56
CA ALA A 214 -10.87 -0.38 19.97
C ALA A 214 -10.30 -1.38 20.98
N THR A 215 -10.30 -1.07 22.28
CA THR A 215 -9.83 -1.97 23.34
C THR A 215 -10.91 -2.99 23.68
N GLY A 216 -10.55 -4.29 23.69
CA GLY A 216 -11.44 -5.40 24.07
C GLY A 216 -11.85 -6.36 22.96
N THR A 217 -11.71 -5.99 21.69
CA THR A 217 -12.10 -6.85 20.56
C THR A 217 -10.92 -7.68 20.05
N ALA A 218 -10.61 -8.79 20.69
CA ALA A 218 -9.74 -9.82 20.09
C ALA A 218 -10.59 -10.62 19.08
N SER A 219 -10.18 -10.67 17.81
CA SER A 219 -10.87 -11.54 16.85
C SER A 219 -10.59 -13.01 17.16
N THR A 220 -11.62 -13.85 17.19
CA THR A 220 -11.52 -15.29 17.47
C THR A 220 -10.74 -16.08 16.40
N PHE A 221 -10.58 -15.55 15.21
CA PHE A 221 -9.99 -16.23 14.03
C PHE A 221 -8.90 -15.44 13.29
N GLY A 222 -8.47 -14.26 13.77
CA GLY A 222 -7.46 -13.44 13.08
C GLY A 222 -6.54 -12.71 14.05
N THR A 223 -5.34 -12.39 13.60
CA THR A 223 -4.33 -11.62 14.34
C THR A 223 -4.67 -10.12 14.44
N GLY A 224 -5.64 -9.62 13.64
CA GLY A 224 -5.99 -8.20 13.54
C GLY A 224 -7.34 -7.87 14.20
N GLY A 225 -7.31 -7.25 15.40
CA GLY A 225 -8.47 -6.66 16.05
C GLY A 225 -8.86 -5.28 15.47
N MET A 226 -9.83 -4.60 16.07
CA MET A 226 -10.21 -3.23 15.67
C MET A 226 -9.03 -2.25 15.81
N ARG A 227 -8.19 -2.46 16.82
CA ARG A 227 -7.00 -1.63 17.05
C ARG A 227 -6.04 -1.64 15.85
N SER A 228 -5.71 -2.81 15.28
CA SER A 228 -4.83 -2.89 14.13
C SER A 228 -5.41 -2.20 12.88
N LYS A 229 -6.76 -2.25 12.73
CA LYS A 229 -7.46 -1.53 11.65
C LYS A 229 -7.36 -0.02 11.80
N LEU A 230 -7.44 0.50 13.03
CA LEU A 230 -7.23 1.92 13.28
C LEU A 230 -5.76 2.33 13.10
N GLU A 231 -4.80 1.49 13.49
CA GLU A 231 -3.38 1.72 13.23
C GLU A 231 -3.07 1.73 11.72
N ALA A 232 -3.66 0.80 10.96
CA ALA A 232 -3.57 0.81 9.50
C ALA A 232 -4.21 2.06 8.89
N ALA A 233 -5.38 2.47 9.38
CA ALA A 233 -6.04 3.71 8.96
C ALA A 233 -5.18 4.94 9.27
N GLN A 234 -4.47 4.97 10.41
CA GLN A 234 -3.53 6.05 10.74
C GLN A 234 -2.38 6.14 9.74
N LYS A 235 -1.81 4.98 9.34
CA LYS A 235 -0.75 4.92 8.32
C LYS A 235 -1.25 5.37 6.95
N ALA A 236 -2.44 4.95 6.55
CA ALA A 236 -3.08 5.39 5.31
C ALA A 236 -3.37 6.90 5.34
N ALA A 237 -3.88 7.42 6.45
CA ALA A 237 -4.14 8.84 6.64
C ALA A 237 -2.87 9.71 6.55
N ALA A 238 -1.74 9.22 7.07
CA ALA A 238 -0.44 9.88 6.91
C ALA A 238 0.01 9.95 5.43
N ALA A 239 -0.46 9.03 4.58
CA ALA A 239 -0.25 9.05 3.14
C ALA A 239 -1.33 9.84 2.36
N GLY A 240 -2.27 10.48 3.05
CA GLY A 240 -3.34 11.25 2.43
C GLY A 240 -4.50 10.40 1.91
N ILE A 241 -4.71 9.19 2.48
CA ILE A 241 -5.67 8.21 2.01
C ILE A 241 -6.73 7.97 3.09
N ASP A 242 -7.99 8.14 2.74
CA ASP A 242 -9.09 7.77 3.61
C ASP A 242 -9.21 6.25 3.72
N THR A 243 -9.61 5.78 4.90
CA THR A 243 -9.89 4.36 5.13
C THR A 243 -11.35 4.16 5.48
N ILE A 244 -11.98 3.11 4.93
CA ILE A 244 -13.34 2.73 5.27
C ILE A 244 -13.36 1.29 5.79
N LEU A 245 -13.86 1.13 7.02
CA LEU A 245 -14.06 -0.15 7.68
C LEU A 245 -15.52 -0.57 7.50
N PHE A 246 -15.78 -1.80 7.03
CA PHE A 246 -17.12 -2.25 6.76
C PHE A 246 -17.31 -3.76 6.87
N ASN A 247 -18.56 -4.20 7.02
CA ASN A 247 -18.89 -5.61 7.09
C ASN A 247 -18.89 -6.25 5.69
N GLY A 248 -17.88 -7.07 5.41
CA GLY A 248 -17.80 -7.85 4.18
C GLY A 248 -18.80 -9.04 4.11
N ARG A 249 -19.47 -9.36 5.21
CA ARG A 249 -20.53 -10.38 5.26
C ARG A 249 -21.90 -9.85 4.88
N ASP A 250 -22.08 -8.52 4.86
CA ASP A 250 -23.35 -7.89 4.48
C ASP A 250 -23.79 -8.38 3.08
N PRO A 251 -24.99 -8.94 2.94
CA PRO A 251 -25.50 -9.40 1.65
C PRO A 251 -25.55 -8.30 0.58
N GLU A 252 -25.79 -7.06 0.98
CA GLU A 252 -25.95 -5.92 0.10
C GLU A 252 -24.62 -5.22 -0.21
N VAL A 253 -23.48 -5.61 0.43
CA VAL A 253 -22.21 -4.89 0.35
C VAL A 253 -21.72 -4.66 -1.08
N ALA A 254 -21.85 -5.65 -1.95
CA ALA A 254 -21.42 -5.53 -3.34
C ALA A 254 -22.24 -4.48 -4.11
N GLU A 255 -23.56 -4.50 -3.94
CA GLU A 255 -24.47 -3.56 -4.59
C GLU A 255 -24.27 -2.13 -4.10
N LEU A 256 -24.07 -1.96 -2.80
CA LEU A 256 -23.75 -0.66 -2.21
C LEU A 256 -22.45 -0.11 -2.79
N LEU A 257 -21.39 -0.91 -2.78
CA LEU A 257 -20.07 -0.51 -3.30
C LEU A 257 -20.13 -0.16 -4.80
N ILE A 258 -20.85 -0.93 -5.61
CA ILE A 258 -21.04 -0.69 -7.05
C ILE A 258 -21.78 0.63 -7.27
N ARG A 259 -22.76 0.97 -6.44
CA ARG A 259 -23.48 2.25 -6.47
C ARG A 259 -22.68 3.41 -5.86
N GLY A 260 -21.44 3.19 -5.43
CA GLY A 260 -20.64 4.20 -4.77
C GLY A 260 -21.10 4.54 -3.36
N LYS A 261 -21.71 3.59 -2.66
CA LYS A 261 -22.24 3.73 -1.30
C LYS A 261 -21.67 2.66 -0.37
N LEU A 262 -21.75 2.90 0.94
CA LEU A 262 -21.30 1.97 1.96
C LEU A 262 -21.95 2.25 3.31
N ARG A 263 -22.09 1.20 4.15
CA ARG A 263 -22.37 1.29 5.58
C ARG A 263 -21.12 0.89 6.34
N GLY A 264 -20.65 1.72 7.27
CA GLY A 264 -19.42 1.46 8.02
C GLY A 264 -18.79 2.72 8.57
N THR A 265 -17.56 2.63 9.03
CA THR A 265 -16.78 3.75 9.58
C THR A 265 -15.83 4.30 8.55
N ARG A 266 -15.93 5.59 8.22
CA ARG A 266 -14.94 6.32 7.44
C ARG A 266 -13.95 7.03 8.36
N VAL A 267 -12.68 6.68 8.24
CA VAL A 267 -11.55 7.38 8.87
C VAL A 267 -10.95 8.34 7.84
N TYR A 268 -11.05 9.62 8.13
CA TYR A 268 -10.59 10.67 7.21
C TYR A 268 -9.11 10.91 7.34
N SER A 269 -8.44 11.13 6.22
CA SER A 269 -7.11 11.73 6.21
C SER A 269 -7.22 13.25 6.41
N PRO A 270 -6.39 13.84 7.26
CA PRO A 270 -6.33 15.30 7.41
C PRO A 270 -5.65 15.98 6.20
N TYR A 271 -5.01 15.21 5.33
CA TYR A 271 -4.21 15.72 4.21
C TYR A 271 -4.69 15.14 2.89
N SER A 272 -4.50 15.91 1.80
CA SER A 272 -4.56 15.33 0.46
C SER A 272 -3.30 14.49 0.18
N ARG A 273 -3.39 13.49 -0.69
CA ARG A 273 -2.25 12.66 -1.11
C ARG A 273 -1.08 13.51 -1.63
N ARG A 274 -1.38 14.54 -2.41
CA ARG A 274 -0.36 15.48 -2.91
C ARG A 274 0.36 16.17 -1.77
N HIS A 275 -0.36 16.66 -0.78
CA HIS A 275 0.20 17.33 0.39
C HIS A 275 1.07 16.38 1.20
N ALA A 276 0.57 15.18 1.53
CA ALA A 276 1.31 14.18 2.30
C ALA A 276 2.63 13.79 1.60
N ARG A 277 2.58 13.57 0.28
CA ARG A 277 3.78 13.23 -0.51
C ARG A 277 4.77 14.38 -0.60
N THR A 278 4.28 15.61 -0.85
CA THR A 278 5.11 16.81 -0.86
C THR A 278 5.80 17.01 0.49
N HIS A 279 5.05 16.93 1.57
CA HIS A 279 5.58 17.05 2.93
C HIS A 279 6.64 15.99 3.21
N TRP A 280 6.37 14.73 2.84
CA TRP A 280 7.35 13.66 3.02
C TRP A 280 8.65 13.91 2.24
N LEU A 281 8.58 14.28 0.95
CA LEU A 281 9.75 14.56 0.12
C LEU A 281 10.57 15.75 0.63
N LEU A 282 9.91 16.78 1.16
CA LEU A 282 10.58 17.96 1.73
C LEU A 282 11.40 17.61 2.97
N HIS A 283 10.93 16.66 3.79
CA HIS A 283 11.54 16.32 5.09
C HIS A 283 12.31 15.00 5.07
N ALA A 284 12.23 14.20 4.00
CA ALA A 284 12.99 12.97 3.89
C ALA A 284 14.51 13.27 3.86
N PRO A 285 15.34 12.44 4.51
CA PRO A 285 16.79 12.57 4.41
C PRO A 285 17.22 12.47 2.94
N ALA A 286 17.95 13.46 2.45
CA ALA A 286 18.58 13.40 1.14
C ALA A 286 19.85 12.55 1.19
N SER A 287 20.17 11.86 0.09
CA SER A 287 21.44 11.18 -0.06
C SER A 287 22.61 12.18 -0.09
N PRO A 288 23.84 11.74 0.17
CA PRO A 288 25.02 12.62 0.10
C PRO A 288 25.40 13.02 -1.33
N GLY A 289 24.63 12.59 -2.32
CA GLY A 289 24.80 12.94 -3.73
C GLY A 289 23.64 13.74 -4.29
N GLY A 290 23.86 14.37 -5.45
CA GLY A 290 22.85 15.19 -6.11
C GLY A 290 22.99 15.20 -7.63
N ILE A 291 22.00 15.84 -8.27
CA ILE A 291 21.89 15.93 -9.73
C ILE A 291 21.99 17.40 -10.14
N ARG A 292 22.84 17.70 -11.13
CA ARG A 292 22.91 18.99 -11.80
C ARG A 292 22.10 18.95 -13.07
N ILE A 293 21.32 20.00 -13.36
CA ILE A 293 20.45 20.10 -14.51
C ILE A 293 20.64 21.41 -15.28
N ASP A 294 20.33 21.40 -16.58
CA ASP A 294 20.38 22.59 -17.41
C ASP A 294 19.23 23.57 -17.11
N ALA A 295 19.34 24.78 -17.68
CA ALA A 295 18.35 25.85 -17.50
C ALA A 295 16.95 25.48 -18.07
N GLY A 296 16.89 24.63 -19.13
CA GLY A 296 15.65 24.17 -19.73
C GLY A 296 14.90 23.23 -18.79
N ALA A 297 15.59 22.23 -18.24
CA ALA A 297 15.05 21.32 -17.25
C ALA A 297 14.65 22.08 -15.97
N ALA A 298 15.47 23.02 -15.49
CA ALA A 298 15.16 23.85 -14.33
C ALA A 298 13.84 24.63 -14.51
N ARG A 299 13.61 25.25 -15.66
CA ARG A 299 12.36 25.93 -15.99
C ARG A 299 11.18 24.96 -16.03
N ALA A 300 11.35 23.78 -16.68
CA ALA A 300 10.30 22.78 -16.75
C ALA A 300 9.87 22.28 -15.37
N LEU A 301 10.81 22.04 -14.46
CA LEU A 301 10.52 21.62 -13.08
C LEU A 301 9.83 22.73 -12.28
N ARG A 302 10.24 23.99 -12.40
CA ARG A 302 9.60 25.12 -11.70
C ARG A 302 8.18 25.40 -12.15
N ASN A 303 7.90 25.22 -13.44
CA ASN A 303 6.55 25.37 -13.96
C ASN A 303 5.60 24.24 -13.50
N GLY A 304 6.16 23.18 -12.91
CA GLY A 304 5.42 22.04 -12.36
C GLY A 304 4.99 21.04 -13.41
N GLY A 305 4.69 19.82 -12.96
CA GLY A 305 4.15 18.76 -13.79
C GLY A 305 5.13 18.04 -14.72
N ALA A 306 6.40 18.45 -14.80
CA ALA A 306 7.42 17.79 -15.61
C ALA A 306 8.20 16.74 -14.80
N SER A 307 8.58 15.64 -15.47
CA SER A 307 9.58 14.69 -14.98
C SER A 307 10.98 15.15 -15.40
N LEU A 308 11.99 14.86 -14.58
CA LEU A 308 13.37 15.05 -14.98
C LEU A 308 13.80 13.92 -15.93
N LEU A 309 14.16 14.27 -17.15
CA LEU A 309 14.69 13.33 -18.15
C LEU A 309 16.22 13.37 -18.19
N PRO A 310 16.88 12.31 -18.69
CA PRO A 310 18.35 12.29 -18.78
C PRO A 310 18.92 13.42 -19.63
N THR A 311 18.20 13.88 -20.66
CA THR A 311 18.60 15.01 -21.54
C THR A 311 18.83 16.30 -20.77
N GLY A 312 18.08 16.54 -19.70
CA GLY A 312 18.22 17.73 -18.86
C GLY A 312 19.28 17.60 -17.77
N VAL A 313 19.89 16.42 -17.61
CA VAL A 313 20.96 16.19 -16.61
C VAL A 313 22.29 16.57 -17.20
N THR A 314 23.01 17.48 -16.53
CA THR A 314 24.33 17.96 -16.94
C THR A 314 25.46 17.40 -16.07
N GLY A 315 25.13 16.87 -14.87
CA GLY A 315 26.13 16.31 -13.98
C GLY A 315 25.54 15.53 -12.80
N VAL A 316 26.38 14.68 -12.22
CA VAL A 316 26.05 13.82 -11.07
C VAL A 316 27.14 13.93 -10.04
N ALA A 317 26.80 14.43 -8.85
CA ALA A 317 27.70 14.58 -7.72
C ALA A 317 27.47 13.47 -6.68
N GLY A 318 28.53 13.08 -5.97
CA GLY A 318 28.47 12.14 -4.87
C GLY A 318 28.00 10.74 -5.23
N ALA A 319 27.43 10.05 -4.24
CA ALA A 319 26.93 8.68 -4.36
C ALA A 319 25.46 8.60 -3.91
N PHE A 320 24.66 7.88 -4.67
CA PHE A 320 23.29 7.54 -4.36
C PHE A 320 22.85 6.29 -5.15
N GLN A 321 21.87 5.62 -4.62
CA GLN A 321 21.29 4.42 -5.23
C GLN A 321 19.92 4.72 -5.82
N ARG A 322 19.42 3.84 -6.69
CA ARG A 322 18.03 3.88 -7.13
C ARG A 322 17.09 3.86 -5.93
N GLY A 323 16.15 4.82 -5.88
CA GLY A 323 15.18 4.95 -4.80
C GLY A 323 15.58 5.97 -3.73
N ASP A 324 16.78 6.45 -3.74
CA ASP A 324 17.21 7.51 -2.81
C ASP A 324 16.53 8.84 -3.16
N VAL A 325 16.33 9.66 -2.13
CA VAL A 325 15.93 11.06 -2.32
C VAL A 325 17.18 11.86 -2.65
N VAL A 326 17.19 12.45 -3.82
CA VAL A 326 18.32 13.29 -4.30
C VAL A 326 17.92 14.75 -4.39
N GLU A 327 18.89 15.62 -4.15
CA GLU A 327 18.77 17.05 -4.40
C GLU A 327 19.10 17.35 -5.87
N ILE A 328 18.32 18.26 -6.45
CA ILE A 328 18.42 18.67 -7.85
C ILE A 328 18.70 20.15 -7.88
N ALA A 329 19.84 20.54 -8.46
CA ALA A 329 20.28 21.93 -8.57
C ALA A 329 20.50 22.31 -10.04
N ALA A 330 20.15 23.53 -10.41
CA ALA A 330 20.49 24.07 -11.72
C ALA A 330 21.99 24.39 -11.81
N VAL A 331 22.56 24.34 -13.01
CA VAL A 331 24.01 24.65 -13.22
C VAL A 331 24.38 26.01 -12.67
N ASP A 332 23.51 27.01 -12.86
CA ASP A 332 23.75 28.40 -12.48
C ASP A 332 23.32 28.72 -11.03
N GLU A 333 22.85 27.73 -10.26
CA GLU A 333 22.38 27.93 -8.89
C GLU A 333 23.12 27.03 -7.91
N PRO A 334 23.72 27.64 -6.84
CA PRO A 334 24.46 26.86 -5.83
C PRO A 334 23.53 26.01 -4.95
N LEU A 335 22.27 26.44 -4.78
CA LEU A 335 21.29 25.79 -3.91
C LEU A 335 20.35 24.88 -4.71
N PRO A 336 19.91 23.75 -4.13
CA PRO A 336 18.96 22.87 -4.79
C PRO A 336 17.62 23.56 -5.02
N ILE A 337 17.02 23.30 -6.19
CA ILE A 337 15.71 23.84 -6.59
C ILE A 337 14.59 22.82 -6.43
N ALA A 338 14.94 21.53 -6.33
CA ALA A 338 13.98 20.45 -6.18
C ALA A 338 14.60 19.26 -5.43
N ARG A 339 13.73 18.39 -4.94
CA ARG A 339 14.07 17.06 -4.40
C ARG A 339 13.21 16.00 -5.07
N GLY A 340 13.73 14.80 -5.20
CA GLY A 340 12.94 13.70 -5.74
C GLY A 340 13.58 12.33 -5.59
N ILE A 341 12.77 11.30 -5.81
CA ILE A 341 13.22 9.91 -5.77
C ILE A 341 13.82 9.55 -7.13
N THR A 342 15.10 9.21 -7.14
CA THR A 342 15.78 8.84 -8.38
C THR A 342 15.46 7.43 -8.82
N GLN A 343 15.25 7.24 -10.14
CA GLN A 343 15.04 5.92 -10.77
C GLN A 343 16.36 5.24 -11.16
N TYR A 344 17.47 5.96 -11.15
CA TYR A 344 18.80 5.45 -11.51
C TYR A 344 19.80 5.80 -10.43
N GLY A 345 20.73 4.90 -10.13
CA GLY A 345 21.84 5.19 -9.22
C GLY A 345 22.86 6.17 -9.85
N ALA A 346 23.74 6.74 -9.02
CA ALA A 346 24.71 7.72 -9.50
C ALA A 346 25.61 7.20 -10.62
N SER A 347 26.06 5.94 -10.55
CA SER A 347 26.87 5.29 -11.59
C SER A 347 26.11 5.14 -12.91
N GLU A 348 24.87 4.66 -12.85
CA GLU A 348 24.00 4.51 -14.02
C GLU A 348 23.68 5.87 -14.64
N LEU A 349 23.37 6.87 -13.79
CA LEU A 349 23.01 8.20 -14.26
C LEU A 349 24.19 8.92 -14.96
N ARG A 350 25.44 8.70 -14.51
CA ARG A 350 26.62 9.23 -15.22
C ARG A 350 26.75 8.68 -16.65
N LEU A 351 26.33 7.42 -16.89
CA LEU A 351 26.36 6.81 -18.21
C LEU A 351 25.26 7.35 -19.14
N ILE A 352 24.12 7.74 -18.60
CA ILE A 352 22.97 8.23 -19.39
C ILE A 352 22.78 9.74 -19.34
N CYS A 353 23.65 10.47 -18.66
CA CYS A 353 23.63 11.93 -18.57
C CYS A 353 23.62 12.56 -19.97
N GLY A 354 22.71 13.51 -20.18
CA GLY A 354 22.55 14.23 -21.46
C GLY A 354 21.96 13.41 -22.61
N CYS A 355 21.70 12.11 -22.45
CA CYS A 355 21.19 11.31 -23.55
C CYS A 355 19.64 11.44 -23.70
N HIS A 356 19.15 11.15 -24.90
CA HIS A 356 17.71 10.99 -25.10
C HIS A 356 17.19 9.76 -24.36
N SER A 357 15.99 9.83 -23.81
CA SER A 357 15.41 8.73 -23.01
C SER A 357 15.33 7.39 -23.76
N GLY A 358 15.18 7.41 -25.08
CA GLY A 358 15.21 6.22 -25.93
C GLY A 358 16.56 5.48 -25.95
N ALA A 359 17.67 6.18 -25.67
CA ALA A 359 19.01 5.61 -25.69
C ALA A 359 19.44 4.99 -24.35
N ILE A 360 18.60 5.06 -23.31
CA ILE A 360 18.92 4.51 -21.99
C ILE A 360 19.25 3.02 -22.09
N ARG A 361 18.39 2.26 -22.78
CA ARG A 361 18.54 0.82 -22.92
C ARG A 361 19.82 0.43 -23.63
N ASP A 362 20.21 1.18 -24.65
CA ASP A 362 21.44 0.92 -25.41
C ASP A 362 22.70 1.17 -24.56
N ARG A 363 22.63 2.13 -23.63
CA ARG A 363 23.75 2.47 -22.75
C ARG A 363 23.88 1.61 -21.52
N LEU A 364 22.75 1.18 -20.92
CA LEU A 364 22.74 0.40 -19.67
C LEU A 364 22.45 -1.08 -19.86
N GLY A 365 21.91 -1.50 -21.05
CA GLY A 365 21.38 -2.84 -21.28
C GLY A 365 19.94 -3.04 -20.76
N TYR A 366 19.40 -2.08 -19.99
CA TYR A 366 18.07 -2.11 -19.39
C TYR A 366 17.51 -0.70 -19.18
N THR A 367 16.28 -0.60 -18.76
CA THR A 367 15.64 0.68 -18.38
C THR A 367 14.66 0.49 -17.23
N TYR A 368 14.60 1.48 -16.34
CA TYR A 368 13.55 1.61 -15.31
C TYR A 368 12.47 2.62 -15.70
N GLY A 369 12.45 3.04 -16.96
CA GLY A 369 11.58 4.06 -17.51
C GLY A 369 12.35 5.23 -18.10
N SER A 370 11.62 6.16 -18.72
CA SER A 370 12.20 7.30 -19.44
C SER A 370 12.71 8.43 -18.55
N ALA A 371 12.26 8.49 -17.29
CA ALA A 371 12.55 9.58 -16.38
C ALA A 371 13.67 9.19 -15.37
N VAL A 372 14.56 10.15 -15.09
CA VAL A 372 15.52 10.09 -13.98
C VAL A 372 14.80 10.28 -12.64
N VAL A 373 13.89 11.27 -12.60
CA VAL A 373 12.98 11.49 -11.49
C VAL A 373 11.59 11.73 -12.07
N HIS A 374 10.63 10.89 -11.72
CA HIS A 374 9.28 11.03 -12.22
C HIS A 374 8.56 12.21 -11.52
N ARG A 375 7.73 12.94 -12.27
CA ARG A 375 6.97 14.10 -11.74
C ARG A 375 6.18 13.83 -10.46
N ASN A 376 5.67 12.60 -10.32
CA ASN A 376 4.96 12.20 -9.11
C ASN A 376 5.90 11.99 -7.91
N ASP A 377 7.18 11.81 -8.13
CA ASP A 377 8.22 11.57 -7.13
C ASP A 377 9.16 12.78 -6.98
N LEU A 378 8.70 13.97 -7.37
CA LEU A 378 9.47 15.21 -7.38
C LEU A 378 8.69 16.33 -6.68
N VAL A 379 9.41 17.17 -5.94
CA VAL A 379 8.89 18.39 -5.33
C VAL A 379 9.88 19.54 -5.56
N THR A 380 9.37 20.69 -5.93
CA THR A 380 10.16 21.94 -6.00
C THR A 380 10.34 22.54 -4.61
N LEU A 381 11.54 23.02 -4.30
CA LEU A 381 11.86 23.62 -3.01
C LEU A 381 11.43 25.10 -3.00
N PRO A 382 10.59 25.51 -2.02
CA PRO A 382 10.32 26.93 -1.78
C PRO A 382 11.61 27.71 -1.52
N ALA A 383 11.68 28.97 -1.92
CA ALA A 383 12.87 29.81 -1.74
C ALA A 383 13.39 29.83 -0.29
N ALA A 384 12.47 29.86 0.69
CA ALA A 384 12.79 29.82 2.12
C ALA A 384 13.45 28.50 2.59
N MET A 385 13.25 27.39 1.89
CA MET A 385 13.82 26.09 2.26
C MET A 385 15.13 25.76 1.54
N ARG A 386 15.50 26.50 0.49
CA ARG A 386 16.71 26.25 -0.29
C ARG A 386 18.00 26.40 0.54
N GLY A 387 18.02 27.30 1.53
CA GLY A 387 19.17 27.53 2.40
C GLY A 387 19.34 26.51 3.54
N ILE A 388 18.27 25.88 3.98
CA ILE A 388 18.30 24.91 5.10
C ILE A 388 18.90 23.57 4.64
N ALA A 389 18.70 23.19 3.38
CA ALA A 389 19.22 21.96 2.80
C ALA A 389 20.75 21.97 2.65
N ALA A 390 21.38 23.14 2.54
CA ALA A 390 22.85 23.30 2.43
C ALA A 390 23.57 23.28 3.79
N GLY A 391 22.84 23.28 4.92
CA GLY A 391 23.42 23.49 6.27
C GLY A 391 23.85 22.24 7.03
N VAL A 392 23.85 21.04 6.43
CA VAL A 392 24.29 19.77 7.06
C VAL A 392 25.66 19.32 6.53
N GLN A 393 26.48 20.22 6.07
CA GLN A 393 27.92 19.96 5.87
C GLN A 393 28.73 21.04 6.54
N VAL A 394 29.01 20.88 7.83
CA VAL A 394 30.32 21.23 8.49
C VAL A 394 30.22 20.74 9.94
N HIS A 395 30.78 19.59 10.23
CA HIS A 395 31.75 19.43 11.31
C HIS A 395 32.34 18.02 11.22
N ALA A 396 33.62 18.05 10.83
CA ALA A 396 34.78 17.18 11.07
C ALA A 396 34.57 15.68 11.24
#